data_4336da4769db246ee68a860ad42b8495
#
_entry.id   4336da4769db246ee68a860ad42b8495
#
_cell.length_a   1.000
_cell.length_b   1.000
_cell.length_c   1.000
_cell.angle_alpha   90.00
_cell.angle_beta   90.00
_cell.angle_gamma   90.00
#
_symmetry.space_group_name_H-M   'P 1'
#
loop_
_entity.id
_entity.type
_entity.pdbx_description
1 polymer ?
#
loop_
_entity_poly.entity_id
_entity_poly.type
_entity_poly.pdbx_seq_one_letter_code
_entity_poly.pdbx_strand_id
1 'polypeptide(L)'
;MEKSTVYFTDFRCSVGTSQLDKLKKLCVAAGIKNIDMDGKFVAIKMHFGELGNLAFLRPNYAKAVADLCKEQGGMPFLTDCNTLYPGSRKNALDHLDCANLNGFNPISTGCQIIIGDGLRGTDEVEVPVVNGEYCKTALIGHAVMDADVFISLTHLKGHESTGFGGAIKNIGMGCGSRAGKMQQHASGKPAVREKLCRGCGRCAKECGSDAITYVNKKAVIDYDKCKGCGRCIGACSFDAIYNPNYNANELLDRKMAEYAQAVCYDRPCFHISLVQDISPNCDCHGENDAPILPDIGMFASFDPVALDQACADACLKAAPIANSQLGEHLSQPGWHCHHDHFKDSNPNIEWQATLDQAEKIGLGTRQYELKRI
;
A
#
# COMPACT_ATOMS: atom_id res chain seq x y z
N MET A 1 24.69 -0.09 -12.05
CA MET A 1 24.46 0.02 -10.57
C MET A 1 24.88 -1.29 -9.92
N GLU A 2 25.32 -1.25 -8.68
CA GLU A 2 25.64 -2.44 -7.90
C GLU A 2 24.32 -3.19 -7.58
N LYS A 3 24.39 -4.55 -7.51
CA LYS A 3 23.20 -5.35 -7.23
C LYS A 3 22.82 -5.23 -5.76
N SER A 4 21.54 -5.03 -5.48
CA SER A 4 21.01 -5.08 -4.12
C SER A 4 20.82 -6.51 -3.65
N THR A 5 21.00 -6.77 -2.35
CA THR A 5 20.76 -8.10 -1.78
C THR A 5 19.30 -8.22 -1.33
N VAL A 6 18.63 -9.28 -1.79
CA VAL A 6 17.30 -9.68 -1.33
C VAL A 6 17.42 -11.03 -0.64
N TYR A 7 16.95 -11.11 0.60
CA TYR A 7 16.91 -12.36 1.36
C TYR A 7 15.56 -13.03 1.19
N PHE A 8 15.57 -14.37 1.15
CA PHE A 8 14.38 -15.18 0.90
C PHE A 8 14.34 -16.40 1.80
N THR A 9 13.15 -16.74 2.28
CA THR A 9 12.82 -18.03 2.89
C THR A 9 11.41 -18.48 2.46
N ASP A 10 11.22 -19.76 2.19
CA ASP A 10 9.89 -20.30 1.88
C ASP A 10 9.02 -20.48 3.13
N PHE A 11 7.74 -20.89 2.96
CA PHE A 11 6.82 -21.16 4.08
C PHE A 11 6.91 -22.59 4.65
N ARG A 12 7.75 -23.44 4.09
CA ARG A 12 7.89 -24.81 4.61
C ARG A 12 8.55 -24.79 5.98
N CYS A 13 7.94 -25.47 6.94
CA CYS A 13 8.41 -25.54 8.32
C CYS A 13 8.80 -26.97 8.68
N SER A 14 9.75 -27.12 9.59
CA SER A 14 10.08 -28.38 10.26
C SER A 14 9.62 -28.34 11.71
N VAL A 15 9.62 -29.49 12.37
CA VAL A 15 9.30 -29.56 13.81
C VAL A 15 10.23 -28.63 14.60
N GLY A 16 9.65 -27.79 15.43
CA GLY A 16 10.39 -26.83 16.26
C GLY A 16 10.73 -25.50 15.58
N THR A 17 10.28 -25.26 14.33
CA THR A 17 10.49 -23.97 13.65
C THR A 17 9.18 -23.52 12.99
N SER A 18 8.61 -22.44 13.47
CA SER A 18 7.40 -21.83 12.90
C SER A 18 7.70 -20.86 11.75
N GLN A 19 6.67 -20.46 11.01
CA GLN A 19 6.78 -19.39 10.00
C GLN A 19 7.24 -18.07 10.63
N LEU A 20 6.81 -17.77 11.86
CA LEU A 20 7.21 -16.55 12.58
C LEU A 20 8.69 -16.58 12.97
N ASP A 21 9.22 -17.76 13.35
CA ASP A 21 10.66 -17.93 13.60
C ASP A 21 11.47 -17.72 12.31
N LYS A 22 10.96 -18.22 11.18
CA LYS A 22 11.57 -18.02 9.86
C LYS A 22 11.55 -16.53 9.46
N LEU A 23 10.44 -15.82 9.71
CA LEU A 23 10.35 -14.37 9.47
C LEU A 23 11.39 -13.60 10.30
N LYS A 24 11.48 -13.89 11.59
CA LYS A 24 12.48 -13.25 12.46
C LYS A 24 13.92 -13.54 11.99
N LYS A 25 14.21 -14.80 11.63
CA LYS A 25 15.52 -15.18 11.07
C LYS A 25 15.82 -14.44 9.76
N LEU A 26 14.83 -14.34 8.86
CA LEU A 26 14.94 -13.60 7.62
C LEU A 26 15.31 -12.14 7.85
N CYS A 27 14.57 -11.44 8.70
CA CYS A 27 14.81 -10.02 9.03
C CYS A 27 16.21 -9.81 9.64
N VAL A 28 16.63 -10.71 10.54
CA VAL A 28 17.97 -10.65 11.15
C VAL A 28 19.06 -10.91 10.12
N ALA A 29 18.90 -11.93 9.26
CA ALA A 29 19.87 -12.22 8.19
C ALA A 29 19.95 -11.07 7.17
N ALA A 30 18.81 -10.42 6.87
CA ALA A 30 18.75 -9.26 5.98
C ALA A 30 19.30 -7.96 6.62
N GLY A 31 19.65 -7.98 7.92
CA GLY A 31 20.36 -6.88 8.57
C GLY A 31 19.48 -5.88 9.31
N ILE A 32 18.24 -6.20 9.66
CA ILE A 32 17.36 -5.29 10.43
C ILE A 32 18.03 -4.81 11.74
N LYS A 33 18.90 -5.62 12.32
CA LYS A 33 19.67 -5.28 13.53
C LYS A 33 20.77 -4.24 13.31
N ASN A 34 21.08 -3.88 12.06
CA ASN A 34 22.03 -2.82 11.75
C ASN A 34 21.38 -1.42 11.81
N ILE A 35 20.06 -1.36 11.96
CA ILE A 35 19.35 -0.10 12.14
C ILE A 35 19.37 0.23 13.63
N ASP A 36 19.88 1.39 13.98
CA ASP A 36 19.79 1.93 15.33
C ASP A 36 18.34 2.32 15.62
N MET A 37 17.68 1.58 16.52
CA MET A 37 16.28 1.80 16.92
C MET A 37 16.14 2.23 18.38
N ASP A 38 17.23 2.27 19.15
CA ASP A 38 17.18 2.54 20.59
C ASP A 38 16.58 3.92 20.89
N GLY A 39 15.48 3.93 21.65
CA GLY A 39 14.73 5.14 21.99
C GLY A 39 13.99 5.81 20.83
N LYS A 40 13.88 5.16 19.65
CA LYS A 40 13.30 5.74 18.44
C LYS A 40 11.90 5.24 18.13
N PHE A 41 11.08 6.11 17.54
CA PHE A 41 9.78 5.72 16.99
C PHE A 41 9.97 4.95 15.68
N VAL A 42 9.35 3.78 15.59
CA VAL A 42 9.44 2.89 14.42
C VAL A 42 8.05 2.73 13.80
N ALA A 43 7.83 3.32 12.63
CA ALA A 43 6.60 3.14 11.88
C ALA A 43 6.64 1.81 11.11
N ILE A 44 5.76 0.87 11.45
CA ILE A 44 5.55 -0.36 10.68
C ILE A 44 4.34 -0.14 9.78
N LYS A 45 4.58 0.16 8.51
CA LYS A 45 3.53 0.39 7.52
C LYS A 45 3.02 -0.93 6.97
N MET A 46 1.73 -1.14 7.12
CA MET A 46 1.07 -2.29 6.51
C MET A 46 -0.37 -1.96 6.12
N HIS A 47 -1.04 -2.86 5.42
CA HIS A 47 -2.46 -2.79 5.10
C HIS A 47 -3.25 -3.65 6.08
N PHE A 48 -4.29 -3.10 6.70
CA PHE A 48 -5.08 -3.83 7.70
C PHE A 48 -6.21 -4.70 7.11
N GLY A 49 -6.36 -4.72 5.77
CA GLY A 49 -7.48 -5.37 5.07
C GLY A 49 -8.73 -4.50 5.06
N GLU A 50 -9.57 -4.64 4.04
CA GLU A 50 -10.94 -4.12 4.04
C GLU A 50 -11.86 -5.14 4.70
N LEU A 51 -12.97 -4.73 5.32
CA LEU A 51 -13.92 -5.67 5.92
C LEU A 51 -14.50 -6.63 4.88
N GLY A 52 -14.46 -7.92 5.20
CA GLY A 52 -14.86 -9.00 4.29
C GLY A 52 -13.70 -9.66 3.56
N ASN A 53 -12.58 -8.98 3.37
CA ASN A 53 -11.36 -9.57 2.84
C ASN A 53 -10.70 -10.47 3.89
N LEU A 54 -10.25 -11.64 3.53
CA LEU A 54 -9.55 -12.60 4.41
C LEU A 54 -8.13 -12.93 3.92
N ALA A 55 -7.70 -12.37 2.80
CA ALA A 55 -6.37 -12.60 2.24
C ALA A 55 -5.28 -11.67 2.81
N PHE A 56 -5.64 -10.65 3.60
CA PHE A 56 -4.67 -9.74 4.20
C PHE A 56 -3.72 -10.46 5.18
N LEU A 57 -2.55 -9.87 5.44
CA LEU A 57 -1.56 -10.43 6.37
C LEU A 57 -2.12 -10.57 7.78
N ARG A 58 -1.88 -11.73 8.39
CA ARG A 58 -2.31 -12.01 9.77
C ARG A 58 -1.56 -11.11 10.78
N PRO A 59 -2.24 -10.64 11.86
CA PRO A 59 -1.63 -9.80 12.90
C PRO A 59 -0.36 -10.41 13.54
N ASN A 60 -0.23 -11.73 13.52
CA ASN A 60 0.93 -12.45 14.03
C ASN A 60 2.26 -12.03 13.36
N TYR A 61 2.22 -11.73 12.06
CA TYR A 61 3.40 -11.26 11.33
C TYR A 61 3.80 -9.85 11.80
N ALA A 62 2.80 -8.98 12.00
CA ALA A 62 3.04 -7.64 12.55
C ALA A 62 3.66 -7.71 13.94
N LYS A 63 3.13 -8.61 14.80
CA LYS A 63 3.70 -8.85 16.13
C LYS A 63 5.16 -9.28 16.07
N ALA A 64 5.49 -10.24 15.19
CA ALA A 64 6.86 -10.74 15.08
C ALA A 64 7.86 -9.63 14.69
N VAL A 65 7.45 -8.69 13.80
CA VAL A 65 8.27 -7.53 13.41
C VAL A 65 8.33 -6.50 14.54
N ALA A 66 7.20 -6.20 15.21
CA ALA A 66 7.16 -5.28 16.34
C ALA A 66 8.05 -5.77 17.51
N ASP A 67 8.03 -7.08 17.79
CA ASP A 67 8.88 -7.69 18.81
C ASP A 67 10.38 -7.49 18.47
N LEU A 68 10.79 -7.67 17.20
CA LEU A 68 12.18 -7.43 16.77
C LEU A 68 12.58 -5.95 16.94
N CYS A 69 11.68 -5.00 16.72
CA CYS A 69 11.96 -3.58 16.96
C CYS A 69 12.15 -3.30 18.45
N LYS A 70 11.28 -3.87 19.29
CA LYS A 70 11.37 -3.72 20.76
C LYS A 70 12.61 -4.37 21.35
N GLU A 71 13.04 -5.53 20.82
CA GLU A 71 14.28 -6.21 21.21
C GLU A 71 15.52 -5.31 20.98
N GLN A 72 15.41 -4.29 20.11
CA GLN A 72 16.43 -3.29 19.82
C GLN A 72 16.19 -1.93 20.50
N GLY A 73 15.28 -1.86 21.49
CA GLY A 73 14.96 -0.63 22.22
C GLY A 73 14.01 0.33 21.47
N GLY A 74 13.50 -0.05 20.29
CA GLY A 74 12.61 0.77 19.50
C GLY A 74 11.17 0.83 20.04
N MET A 75 10.45 1.88 19.71
CA MET A 75 9.04 2.11 20.02
C MET A 75 8.17 1.92 18.77
N PRO A 76 7.82 0.66 18.40
CA PRO A 76 7.07 0.39 17.19
C PRO A 76 5.59 0.75 17.32
N PHE A 77 5.01 1.21 16.22
CA PHE A 77 3.57 1.32 16.03
C PHE A 77 3.20 0.86 14.60
N LEU A 78 1.99 0.31 14.45
CA LEU A 78 1.45 -0.03 13.14
C LEU A 78 0.76 1.19 12.55
N THR A 79 0.90 1.39 11.25
CA THR A 79 0.29 2.53 10.57
C THR A 79 -0.20 2.21 9.16
N ASP A 80 -1.25 2.90 8.76
CA ASP A 80 -1.76 3.07 7.40
C ASP A 80 -2.42 4.45 7.32
N CYS A 81 -2.67 4.98 6.13
CA CYS A 81 -3.45 6.21 5.93
C CYS A 81 -4.85 5.91 5.41
N ASN A 82 -5.79 6.82 5.69
CA ASN A 82 -7.19 6.70 5.29
C ASN A 82 -7.35 6.56 3.78
N THR A 83 -8.41 5.86 3.38
CA THR A 83 -8.70 5.62 1.96
C THR A 83 -9.39 6.81 1.28
N LEU A 84 -9.26 6.85 -0.05
CA LEU A 84 -9.94 7.82 -0.90
C LEU A 84 -11.33 7.34 -1.35
N TYR A 85 -11.51 6.03 -1.45
CA TYR A 85 -12.75 5.39 -1.89
C TYR A 85 -13.69 5.10 -0.71
N PRO A 86 -15.00 4.86 -0.97
CA PRO A 86 -15.93 4.35 0.03
C PRO A 86 -15.50 2.99 0.58
N GLY A 87 -15.61 2.83 1.90
CA GLY A 87 -15.23 1.60 2.59
C GLY A 87 -15.11 1.83 4.09
N SER A 88 -14.63 0.83 4.80
CA SER A 88 -14.49 0.84 6.26
C SER A 88 -13.23 1.56 6.77
N ARG A 89 -12.40 2.13 5.88
CA ARG A 89 -11.15 2.81 6.26
C ARG A 89 -11.10 4.27 5.81
N LYS A 90 -12.27 4.94 5.78
CA LYS A 90 -12.45 6.27 5.22
C LYS A 90 -12.08 7.41 6.18
N ASN A 91 -12.08 7.17 7.47
CA ASN A 91 -11.63 8.07 8.54
C ASN A 91 -10.97 7.23 9.63
N ALA A 92 -10.24 7.88 10.55
CA ALA A 92 -9.44 7.14 11.51
C ALA A 92 -10.27 6.25 12.46
N LEU A 93 -11.50 6.62 12.82
CA LEU A 93 -12.32 5.81 13.71
C LEU A 93 -12.79 4.53 13.00
N ASP A 94 -13.39 4.67 11.82
CA ASP A 94 -13.82 3.52 11.03
C ASP A 94 -12.59 2.65 10.64
N HIS A 95 -11.45 3.27 10.37
CA HIS A 95 -10.22 2.56 10.02
C HIS A 95 -9.66 1.75 11.19
N LEU A 96 -9.68 2.30 12.41
CA LEU A 96 -9.29 1.58 13.62
C LEU A 96 -10.28 0.46 13.95
N ASP A 97 -11.58 0.70 13.77
CA ASP A 97 -12.60 -0.34 13.94
C ASP A 97 -12.40 -1.47 12.95
N CYS A 98 -12.13 -1.15 11.68
CA CYS A 98 -11.79 -2.14 10.65
C CYS A 98 -10.54 -2.94 11.03
N ALA A 99 -9.46 -2.29 11.46
CA ALA A 99 -8.25 -2.94 11.92
C ALA A 99 -8.51 -3.88 13.11
N ASN A 100 -9.29 -3.42 14.10
CA ASN A 100 -9.67 -4.22 15.26
C ASN A 100 -10.48 -5.46 14.86
N LEU A 101 -11.46 -5.32 13.97
CA LEU A 101 -12.28 -6.44 13.49
C LEU A 101 -11.47 -7.45 12.68
N ASN A 102 -10.43 -6.99 11.98
CA ASN A 102 -9.48 -7.84 11.26
C ASN A 102 -8.36 -8.40 12.19
N GLY A 103 -8.48 -8.16 13.51
CA GLY A 103 -7.62 -8.73 14.54
C GLY A 103 -6.36 -7.90 14.84
N PHE A 104 -6.17 -6.73 14.25
CA PHE A 104 -5.07 -5.82 14.57
C PHE A 104 -5.44 -4.92 15.74
N ASN A 105 -4.82 -5.13 16.87
CA ASN A 105 -4.98 -4.31 18.09
C ASN A 105 -3.73 -4.48 18.97
N PRO A 106 -3.56 -3.65 20.02
CA PRO A 106 -2.38 -3.72 20.87
C PRO A 106 -2.18 -5.06 21.59
N ILE A 107 -3.23 -5.83 21.81
CA ILE A 107 -3.15 -7.15 22.46
C ILE A 107 -2.57 -8.18 21.47
N SER A 108 -3.08 -8.22 20.24
CA SER A 108 -2.66 -9.20 19.22
C SER A 108 -1.30 -8.87 18.59
N THR A 109 -0.99 -7.58 18.42
CA THR A 109 0.22 -7.12 17.71
C THR A 109 1.33 -6.66 18.66
N GLY A 110 0.99 -6.40 19.92
CA GLY A 110 1.95 -5.94 20.92
C GLY A 110 2.35 -4.47 20.77
N CYS A 111 1.79 -3.70 19.85
CA CYS A 111 2.05 -2.27 19.69
C CYS A 111 0.78 -1.50 19.30
N GLN A 112 0.82 -0.18 19.44
CA GLN A 112 -0.32 0.69 19.13
C GLN A 112 -0.53 0.80 17.61
N ILE A 113 -1.74 1.24 17.21
CA ILE A 113 -2.07 1.60 15.84
C ILE A 113 -2.29 3.10 15.77
N ILE A 114 -1.61 3.76 14.85
CA ILE A 114 -1.77 5.19 14.58
C ILE A 114 -2.13 5.35 13.10
N ILE A 115 -3.28 5.98 12.82
CA ILE A 115 -3.65 6.32 11.45
C ILE A 115 -2.84 7.54 11.02
N GLY A 116 -1.97 7.33 10.02
CA GLY A 116 -0.87 8.22 9.69
C GLY A 116 -1.27 9.62 9.23
N ASP A 117 -2.45 9.78 8.63
CA ASP A 117 -2.99 11.04 8.13
C ASP A 117 -4.14 11.61 8.98
N GLY A 118 -4.22 11.18 10.25
CA GLY A 118 -5.13 11.72 11.26
C GLY A 118 -6.60 11.39 11.03
N LEU A 119 -7.49 12.07 11.81
CA LEU A 119 -8.91 11.74 11.90
C LEU A 119 -9.62 11.74 10.54
N ARG A 120 -9.31 12.69 9.66
CA ARG A 120 -10.02 12.92 8.39
C ARG A 120 -9.15 12.70 7.15
N GLY A 121 -7.96 12.17 7.30
CA GLY A 121 -7.02 12.00 6.19
C GLY A 121 -6.38 13.30 5.71
N THR A 122 -6.26 14.28 6.58
CA THR A 122 -5.79 15.64 6.26
C THR A 122 -4.66 16.14 7.16
N ASP A 123 -4.19 15.29 8.06
CA ASP A 123 -2.98 15.53 8.83
C ASP A 123 -1.78 15.04 8.01
N GLU A 124 -1.14 15.97 7.32
CA GLU A 124 -0.16 15.66 6.28
C GLU A 124 1.03 16.62 6.32
N VAL A 125 2.15 16.15 5.83
CA VAL A 125 3.35 16.93 5.58
C VAL A 125 3.69 16.88 4.09
N GLU A 126 4.13 18.00 3.56
CA GLU A 126 4.61 18.12 2.18
C GLU A 126 6.11 17.76 2.15
N VAL A 127 6.44 16.67 1.44
CA VAL A 127 7.80 16.14 1.33
C VAL A 127 8.29 16.33 -0.10
N PRO A 128 9.47 16.94 -0.34
CA PRO A 128 10.07 17.03 -1.66
C PRO A 128 10.32 15.65 -2.27
N VAL A 129 10.04 15.50 -3.57
CA VAL A 129 10.41 14.31 -4.34
C VAL A 129 11.71 14.58 -5.07
N VAL A 130 12.77 13.91 -4.68
CA VAL A 130 14.10 14.08 -5.29
C VAL A 130 14.11 13.41 -6.66
N ASN A 131 14.49 14.15 -7.70
CA ASN A 131 14.45 13.71 -9.10
C ASN A 131 13.05 13.33 -9.62
N GLY A 132 11.97 13.77 -8.94
CA GLY A 132 10.61 13.49 -9.38
C GLY A 132 10.26 14.17 -10.71
N GLU A 133 9.60 13.43 -11.59
CA GLU A 133 9.16 13.90 -12.91
C GLU A 133 7.69 14.33 -12.91
N TYR A 134 6.87 13.61 -12.14
CA TYR A 134 5.41 13.76 -12.11
C TYR A 134 4.92 14.49 -10.86
N CYS A 135 5.66 14.37 -9.76
CA CYS A 135 5.37 15.03 -8.50
C CYS A 135 6.61 15.79 -8.02
N LYS A 136 6.49 17.11 -7.81
CA LYS A 136 7.56 17.87 -7.17
C LYS A 136 7.61 17.63 -5.68
N THR A 137 6.45 17.43 -5.07
CA THR A 137 6.24 17.16 -3.66
C THR A 137 5.19 16.07 -3.50
N ALA A 138 5.32 15.27 -2.44
CA ALA A 138 4.39 14.26 -2.02
C ALA A 138 3.70 14.68 -0.72
N LEU A 139 2.40 14.50 -0.62
CA LEU A 139 1.61 14.76 0.59
C LEU A 139 1.48 13.47 1.39
N ILE A 140 2.29 13.33 2.43
CA ILE A 140 2.43 12.11 3.22
C ILE A 140 1.77 12.30 4.59
N GLY A 141 1.14 11.24 5.10
CA GLY A 141 0.57 11.25 6.45
C GLY A 141 1.63 11.62 7.50
N HIS A 142 1.30 12.58 8.35
CA HIS A 142 2.26 13.22 9.26
C HIS A 142 2.93 12.22 10.19
N ALA A 143 2.16 11.34 10.86
CA ALA A 143 2.72 10.36 11.78
C ALA A 143 3.69 9.36 11.11
N VAL A 144 3.59 9.15 9.80
CA VAL A 144 4.56 8.33 9.05
C VAL A 144 5.90 9.04 8.99
N MET A 145 5.91 10.36 8.77
CA MET A 145 7.14 11.14 8.63
C MET A 145 7.74 11.56 9.98
N ASP A 146 6.95 11.61 11.06
CA ASP A 146 7.42 11.84 12.42
C ASP A 146 8.23 10.67 12.99
N ALA A 147 8.08 9.47 12.44
CA ALA A 147 8.84 8.30 12.90
C ALA A 147 10.30 8.38 12.45
N ASP A 148 11.23 7.99 13.32
CA ASP A 148 12.68 7.98 13.06
C ASP A 148 13.08 6.86 12.09
N VAL A 149 12.40 5.71 12.18
CA VAL A 149 12.66 4.52 11.38
C VAL A 149 11.37 4.09 10.69
N PHE A 150 11.50 3.67 9.43
CA PHE A 150 10.36 3.21 8.65
C PHE A 150 10.53 1.74 8.20
N ILE A 151 9.52 0.91 8.48
CA ILE A 151 9.48 -0.49 8.04
C ILE A 151 8.23 -0.70 7.20
N SER A 152 8.36 -1.20 5.97
CA SER A 152 7.20 -1.69 5.22
C SER A 152 7.03 -3.20 5.44
N LEU A 153 5.87 -3.59 5.98
CA LEU A 153 5.44 -4.98 6.06
C LEU A 153 4.33 -5.19 5.04
N THR A 154 4.66 -5.87 3.96
CA THR A 154 3.87 -5.89 2.74
C THR A 154 3.27 -7.28 2.47
N HIS A 155 1.97 -7.32 2.23
CA HIS A 155 1.32 -8.42 1.54
C HIS A 155 1.46 -8.19 0.03
N LEU A 156 2.17 -9.09 -0.66
CA LEU A 156 2.22 -9.05 -2.12
C LEU A 156 1.06 -9.85 -2.70
N LYS A 157 0.28 -9.23 -3.56
CA LYS A 157 -0.92 -9.77 -4.22
C LYS A 157 -1.12 -9.12 -5.58
N GLY A 158 -2.01 -9.68 -6.39
CA GLY A 158 -2.46 -9.05 -7.63
C GLY A 158 -3.13 -7.68 -7.39
N HIS A 159 -3.29 -6.94 -8.46
CA HIS A 159 -3.95 -5.64 -8.42
C HIS A 159 -4.51 -5.27 -9.79
N GLU A 160 -5.77 -4.88 -9.82
CA GLU A 160 -6.54 -4.59 -11.03
C GLU A 160 -6.02 -3.42 -11.88
N SER A 161 -5.27 -2.49 -11.29
CA SER A 161 -4.75 -1.30 -11.97
C SER A 161 -3.23 -1.27 -12.09
N THR A 162 -2.51 -1.82 -11.11
CA THR A 162 -1.04 -1.72 -11.01
C THR A 162 -0.35 -3.07 -11.19
N GLY A 163 -1.08 -4.11 -11.58
CA GLY A 163 -0.61 -5.49 -11.77
C GLY A 163 -0.40 -6.23 -10.46
N PHE A 164 0.39 -5.69 -9.56
CA PHE A 164 0.53 -6.20 -8.20
C PHE A 164 0.66 -5.07 -7.18
N GLY A 165 0.31 -5.38 -5.94
CA GLY A 165 0.56 -4.51 -4.79
C GLY A 165 1.75 -5.03 -4.00
N GLY A 166 2.93 -4.45 -4.24
CA GLY A 166 4.18 -4.75 -3.52
C GLY A 166 4.58 -3.68 -2.51
N ALA A 167 5.86 -3.66 -2.13
CA ALA A 167 6.43 -2.71 -1.18
C ALA A 167 6.28 -1.26 -1.65
N ILE A 168 6.59 -0.97 -2.91
CA ILE A 168 6.50 0.39 -3.47
C ILE A 168 5.06 0.90 -3.38
N LYS A 169 4.05 0.07 -3.72
CA LYS A 169 2.64 0.46 -3.57
C LYS A 169 2.23 0.62 -2.11
N ASN A 170 2.65 -0.30 -1.24
CA ASN A 170 2.38 -0.21 0.20
C ASN A 170 2.93 1.08 0.81
N ILE A 171 4.09 1.53 0.35
CA ILE A 171 4.73 2.78 0.77
C ILE A 171 4.06 3.97 0.07
N GLY A 172 4.14 4.07 -1.24
CA GLY A 172 3.76 5.26 -2.01
C GLY A 172 2.27 5.59 -1.92
N MET A 173 1.40 4.62 -2.25
CA MET A 173 -0.04 4.81 -2.12
C MET A 173 -0.47 4.78 -0.66
N GLY A 174 0.09 3.84 0.12
CA GLY A 174 -0.35 3.61 1.50
C GLY A 174 -0.02 4.76 2.44
N CYS A 175 1.14 5.40 2.34
CA CYS A 175 1.53 6.53 3.20
C CYS A 175 1.01 7.89 2.70
N GLY A 176 0.54 7.99 1.46
CA GLY A 176 -0.09 9.22 0.96
C GLY A 176 -1.31 9.61 1.81
N SER A 177 -1.42 10.89 2.18
CA SER A 177 -2.64 11.43 2.75
C SER A 177 -3.79 11.34 1.75
N ARG A 178 -5.00 11.77 2.15
CA ARG A 178 -6.12 11.82 1.22
C ARG A 178 -5.83 12.71 0.01
N ALA A 179 -5.25 13.89 0.22
CA ALA A 179 -4.83 14.78 -0.87
C ALA A 179 -3.71 14.16 -1.71
N GLY A 180 -2.77 13.46 -1.07
CA GLY A 180 -1.72 12.72 -1.73
C GLY A 180 -2.26 11.59 -2.62
N LYS A 181 -3.23 10.81 -2.11
CA LYS A 181 -3.92 9.79 -2.92
C LYS A 181 -4.68 10.41 -4.10
N MET A 182 -5.31 11.58 -3.92
CA MET A 182 -5.93 12.32 -5.02
C MET A 182 -4.90 12.75 -6.08
N GLN A 183 -3.75 13.25 -5.66
CA GLN A 183 -2.67 13.65 -6.58
C GLN A 183 -2.17 12.44 -7.39
N GLN A 184 -2.04 11.28 -6.78
CA GLN A 184 -1.62 10.06 -7.47
C GLN A 184 -2.68 9.57 -8.47
N HIS A 185 -3.97 9.53 -8.08
CA HIS A 185 -5.03 8.94 -8.90
C HIS A 185 -5.59 9.86 -9.98
N ALA A 186 -5.73 11.17 -9.75
CA ALA A 186 -6.55 12.04 -10.62
C ALA A 186 -6.09 13.44 -10.70
N SER A 187 -5.01 13.94 -10.67
CA SER A 187 -4.76 15.39 -10.76
C SER A 187 -5.62 16.27 -9.81
N GLY A 188 -6.29 15.65 -8.85
CA GLY A 188 -6.85 16.32 -7.70
C GLY A 188 -8.23 16.99 -7.82
N LYS A 189 -9.14 16.53 -8.67
CA LYS A 189 -10.49 17.13 -8.80
C LYS A 189 -11.61 16.11 -8.56
N PRO A 190 -12.32 16.15 -7.41
CA PRO A 190 -13.47 15.28 -7.14
C PRO A 190 -14.71 15.65 -7.95
N ALA A 191 -15.64 14.70 -8.13
CA ALA A 191 -16.94 14.93 -8.76
C ALA A 191 -18.10 14.45 -7.88
N VAL A 192 -19.33 14.81 -8.26
CA VAL A 192 -20.55 14.47 -7.52
C VAL A 192 -21.45 13.55 -8.35
N ARG A 193 -21.83 12.40 -7.75
CA ARG A 193 -22.93 11.55 -8.26
C ARG A 193 -24.24 12.12 -7.74
N GLU A 194 -24.93 12.89 -8.56
CA GLU A 194 -26.18 13.57 -8.18
C GLU A 194 -27.24 12.61 -7.63
N LYS A 195 -27.36 11.40 -8.20
CA LYS A 195 -28.30 10.36 -7.77
C LYS A 195 -28.11 9.97 -6.30
N LEU A 196 -26.87 9.95 -5.80
CA LEU A 196 -26.54 9.60 -4.43
C LEU A 196 -26.55 10.81 -3.49
N CYS A 197 -26.40 12.03 -4.02
CA CYS A 197 -26.34 13.23 -3.20
C CYS A 197 -27.68 13.50 -2.51
N ARG A 198 -27.63 13.71 -1.18
CA ARG A 198 -28.78 14.03 -0.33
C ARG A 198 -28.86 15.51 0.05
N GLY A 199 -27.94 16.35 -0.42
CA GLY A 199 -27.92 17.77 -0.09
C GLY A 199 -27.67 18.10 1.41
N CYS A 200 -27.00 17.22 2.12
CA CYS A 200 -26.84 17.31 3.58
C CYS A 200 -25.90 18.43 4.09
N GLY A 201 -25.16 19.07 3.22
CA GLY A 201 -24.29 20.20 3.55
C GLY A 201 -22.89 19.85 4.08
N ARG A 202 -22.60 18.61 4.44
CA ARG A 202 -21.33 18.22 5.09
C ARG A 202 -20.10 18.56 4.23
N CYS A 203 -20.12 18.24 2.93
CA CYS A 203 -19.00 18.47 2.04
C CYS A 203 -18.64 19.95 1.89
N ALA A 204 -19.64 20.85 1.88
CA ALA A 204 -19.39 22.29 1.84
C ALA A 204 -18.77 22.81 3.15
N LYS A 205 -19.23 22.30 4.31
CA LYS A 205 -18.64 22.67 5.62
C LYS A 205 -17.18 22.24 5.77
N GLU A 206 -16.78 21.18 5.08
CA GLU A 206 -15.40 20.67 5.07
C GLU A 206 -14.53 21.30 3.98
N CYS A 207 -15.11 22.11 3.11
CA CYS A 207 -14.37 22.70 2.00
C CYS A 207 -13.68 24.00 2.44
N GLY A 208 -12.38 23.93 2.73
CA GLY A 208 -11.59 25.09 3.12
C GLY A 208 -11.35 26.15 2.02
N SER A 209 -11.83 25.90 0.78
CA SER A 209 -11.74 26.84 -0.35
C SER A 209 -13.11 27.32 -0.83
N ASP A 210 -14.18 27.03 -0.10
CA ASP A 210 -15.57 27.37 -0.45
C ASP A 210 -15.97 27.02 -1.88
N ALA A 211 -15.43 25.88 -2.36
CA ALA A 211 -15.63 25.42 -3.72
C ALA A 211 -16.94 24.63 -3.93
N ILE A 212 -17.75 24.41 -2.88
CA ILE A 212 -18.96 23.56 -2.98
C ILE A 212 -20.20 24.37 -2.66
N THR A 213 -21.09 24.44 -3.63
CA THR A 213 -22.42 25.07 -3.55
C THR A 213 -23.52 24.04 -3.76
N TYR A 214 -24.80 24.45 -3.71
CA TYR A 214 -25.95 23.59 -3.90
C TYR A 214 -26.90 24.15 -4.95
N VAL A 215 -27.23 23.31 -5.94
CA VAL A 215 -28.25 23.59 -6.93
C VAL A 215 -29.29 22.44 -6.82
N ASN A 216 -30.56 22.78 -6.66
CA ASN A 216 -31.65 21.80 -6.51
C ASN A 216 -31.38 20.73 -5.43
N LYS A 217 -30.84 21.15 -4.27
CA LYS A 217 -30.44 20.27 -3.17
C LYS A 217 -29.35 19.26 -3.54
N LYS A 218 -28.57 19.50 -4.57
CA LYS A 218 -27.42 18.67 -4.96
C LYS A 218 -26.15 19.52 -4.85
N ALA A 219 -25.08 18.89 -4.38
CA ALA A 219 -23.77 19.55 -4.31
C ALA A 219 -23.21 19.77 -5.72
N VAL A 220 -22.65 20.94 -5.95
CA VAL A 220 -21.95 21.32 -7.19
C VAL A 220 -20.59 21.85 -6.81
N ILE A 221 -19.55 21.40 -7.50
CA ILE A 221 -18.16 21.78 -7.24
C ILE A 221 -17.71 22.81 -8.26
N ASP A 222 -17.27 23.95 -7.75
CA ASP A 222 -16.57 24.98 -8.53
C ASP A 222 -15.11 24.58 -8.68
N TYR A 223 -14.73 24.14 -9.87
CA TYR A 223 -13.39 23.63 -10.14
C TYR A 223 -12.30 24.71 -10.19
N ASP A 224 -12.65 25.97 -10.32
CA ASP A 224 -11.69 27.09 -10.27
C ASP A 224 -11.23 27.32 -8.82
N LYS A 225 -12.15 27.16 -7.87
CA LYS A 225 -11.86 27.24 -6.45
C LYS A 225 -11.29 25.95 -5.84
N CYS A 226 -11.68 24.79 -6.40
CA CYS A 226 -11.31 23.48 -5.86
C CYS A 226 -9.80 23.27 -5.89
N LYS A 227 -9.21 22.98 -4.72
CA LYS A 227 -7.78 22.65 -4.56
C LYS A 227 -7.46 21.16 -4.68
N GLY A 228 -8.46 20.30 -4.87
CA GLY A 228 -8.25 18.86 -5.03
C GLY A 228 -7.87 18.08 -3.76
N CYS A 229 -8.03 18.65 -2.57
CA CYS A 229 -7.62 18.02 -1.31
C CYS A 229 -8.42 16.78 -0.89
N GLY A 230 -9.54 16.44 -1.56
CA GLY A 230 -10.34 15.25 -1.29
C GLY A 230 -11.12 15.24 0.04
N ARG A 231 -11.10 16.30 0.88
CA ARG A 231 -11.85 16.35 2.15
C ARG A 231 -13.33 16.04 1.98
N CYS A 232 -13.93 16.58 0.93
CA CYS A 232 -15.35 16.37 0.62
C CYS A 232 -15.71 14.91 0.33
N ILE A 233 -14.77 14.11 -0.19
CA ILE A 233 -14.94 12.65 -0.38
C ILE A 233 -15.08 11.99 0.99
N GLY A 234 -14.14 12.26 1.90
CA GLY A 234 -14.16 11.74 3.26
C GLY A 234 -15.36 12.16 4.09
N ALA A 235 -15.85 13.39 3.88
CA ALA A 235 -17.01 13.92 4.59
C ALA A 235 -18.37 13.34 4.11
N CYS A 236 -18.42 12.77 2.90
CA CYS A 236 -19.66 12.30 2.31
C CYS A 236 -20.05 10.90 2.84
N SER A 237 -21.05 10.83 3.72
CA SER A 237 -21.59 9.57 4.24
C SER A 237 -22.48 8.82 3.24
N PHE A 238 -22.75 9.39 2.05
CA PHE A 238 -23.59 8.79 1.02
C PHE A 238 -22.80 8.40 -0.21
N ASP A 239 -21.47 8.50 -0.15
CA ASP A 239 -20.55 8.21 -1.25
C ASP A 239 -20.88 8.91 -2.57
N ALA A 240 -21.56 10.06 -2.42
CA ALA A 240 -21.95 10.87 -3.56
C ALA A 240 -20.78 11.66 -4.16
N ILE A 241 -19.72 11.93 -3.40
CA ILE A 241 -18.51 12.58 -3.90
C ILE A 241 -17.41 11.54 -4.07
N TYR A 242 -16.79 11.52 -5.23
CA TYR A 242 -15.85 10.49 -5.64
C TYR A 242 -14.77 11.07 -6.55
N ASN A 243 -13.74 10.27 -6.83
CA ASN A 243 -12.76 10.56 -7.85
C ASN A 243 -13.29 10.15 -9.23
N PRO A 244 -13.56 11.08 -10.18
CA PRO A 244 -14.18 10.74 -11.46
C PRO A 244 -13.21 10.17 -12.48
N ASN A 245 -11.94 10.54 -12.39
CA ASN A 245 -10.92 10.25 -13.38
C ASN A 245 -9.72 9.66 -12.70
N TYR A 246 -9.51 8.39 -12.88
CA TYR A 246 -8.24 7.76 -12.57
C TYR A 246 -7.25 8.10 -13.69
N ASN A 247 -6.01 8.47 -13.32
CA ASN A 247 -4.92 8.56 -14.28
C ASN A 247 -4.79 7.22 -15.02
N ALA A 248 -4.25 7.26 -16.24
CA ALA A 248 -3.81 6.02 -16.88
C ALA A 248 -2.97 5.20 -15.89
N ASN A 249 -3.13 3.90 -15.87
CA ASN A 249 -2.48 3.03 -14.89
C ASN A 249 -0.97 3.27 -14.82
N GLU A 250 -0.32 3.43 -15.97
CA GLU A 250 1.12 3.75 -16.03
C GLU A 250 1.50 5.04 -15.29
N LEU A 251 0.70 6.10 -15.40
CA LEU A 251 0.97 7.37 -14.71
C LEU A 251 0.77 7.22 -13.19
N LEU A 252 -0.22 6.44 -12.77
CA LEU A 252 -0.43 6.09 -11.38
C LEU A 252 0.78 5.35 -10.83
N ASP A 253 1.28 4.35 -11.55
CA ASP A 253 2.44 3.53 -11.20
C ASP A 253 3.70 4.40 -10.99
N ARG A 254 3.95 5.33 -11.90
CA ARG A 254 5.10 6.24 -11.81
C ARG A 254 4.97 7.19 -10.60
N LYS A 255 3.80 7.75 -10.35
CA LYS A 255 3.57 8.61 -9.19
C LYS A 255 3.69 7.86 -7.86
N MET A 256 3.26 6.61 -7.80
CA MET A 256 3.44 5.77 -6.60
C MET A 256 4.93 5.57 -6.28
N ALA A 257 5.77 5.35 -7.28
CA ALA A 257 7.22 5.24 -7.11
C ALA A 257 7.83 6.54 -6.53
N GLU A 258 7.39 7.68 -7.03
CA GLU A 258 7.84 8.99 -6.54
C GLU A 258 7.39 9.26 -5.10
N TYR A 259 6.17 8.88 -4.75
CA TYR A 259 5.69 8.95 -3.36
C TYR A 259 6.45 8.01 -2.43
N ALA A 260 6.78 6.80 -2.90
CA ALA A 260 7.59 5.87 -2.11
C ALA A 260 9.01 6.42 -1.87
N GLN A 261 9.60 7.07 -2.88
CA GLN A 261 10.90 7.73 -2.73
C GLN A 261 10.82 8.85 -1.68
N ALA A 262 9.80 9.69 -1.69
CA ALA A 262 9.64 10.76 -0.69
C ALA A 262 9.54 10.21 0.75
N VAL A 263 8.90 9.05 0.95
CA VAL A 263 8.82 8.41 2.28
C VAL A 263 10.16 7.86 2.73
N CYS A 264 10.93 7.26 1.81
CA CYS A 264 12.15 6.52 2.16
C CYS A 264 13.44 7.36 2.10
N TYR A 265 13.39 8.53 1.44
CA TYR A 265 14.59 9.34 1.20
C TYR A 265 15.22 9.82 2.51
N ASP A 266 16.54 9.62 2.62
CA ASP A 266 17.38 10.08 3.72
C ASP A 266 16.91 9.66 5.15
N ARG A 267 16.30 8.46 5.26
CA ARG A 267 15.90 7.89 6.55
C ARG A 267 16.15 6.39 6.60
N PRO A 268 16.39 5.80 7.78
CA PRO A 268 16.53 4.36 7.94
C PRO A 268 15.23 3.65 7.55
N CYS A 269 15.29 2.80 6.51
CA CYS A 269 14.16 2.02 6.04
C CYS A 269 14.51 0.53 5.96
N PHE A 270 13.50 -0.33 6.15
CA PHE A 270 13.61 -1.76 5.95
C PHE A 270 12.31 -2.32 5.35
N HIS A 271 12.43 -3.24 4.41
CA HIS A 271 11.28 -3.71 3.65
C HIS A 271 11.13 -5.22 3.72
N ILE A 272 9.91 -5.66 4.01
CA ILE A 272 9.54 -7.07 4.15
C ILE A 272 8.32 -7.32 3.27
N SER A 273 8.35 -8.35 2.42
CA SER A 273 7.22 -8.79 1.61
C SER A 273 6.90 -10.25 1.86
N LEU A 274 5.63 -10.54 2.17
CA LEU A 274 5.09 -11.89 2.25
C LEU A 274 4.28 -12.17 0.98
N VAL A 275 4.71 -13.20 0.25
CA VAL A 275 4.13 -13.61 -1.04
C VAL A 275 3.30 -14.87 -0.77
N GLN A 276 2.09 -14.65 -0.28
CA GLN A 276 1.11 -15.65 0.14
C GLN A 276 -0.30 -15.15 -0.12
N ASP A 277 -1.29 -16.04 -0.13
CA ASP A 277 -2.71 -15.68 -0.33
C ASP A 277 -2.87 -14.68 -1.52
N ILE A 278 -2.18 -14.94 -2.64
CA ILE A 278 -1.99 -14.01 -3.75
C ILE A 278 -3.30 -13.89 -4.54
N SER A 279 -4.25 -13.10 -4.02
CA SER A 279 -5.52 -12.82 -4.70
C SER A 279 -5.30 -11.99 -5.97
N PRO A 280 -6.20 -12.03 -6.97
CA PRO A 280 -6.08 -11.23 -8.20
C PRO A 280 -6.23 -9.72 -7.95
N ASN A 281 -6.88 -9.33 -6.85
CA ASN A 281 -7.23 -7.96 -6.53
C ASN A 281 -6.57 -7.51 -5.21
N CYS A 282 -6.62 -6.19 -4.97
CA CYS A 282 -6.05 -5.55 -3.80
C CYS A 282 -6.81 -5.91 -2.50
N ASP A 283 -6.12 -5.97 -1.35
CA ASP A 283 -6.73 -6.07 -0.01
C ASP A 283 -7.67 -4.91 0.34
N CYS A 284 -7.75 -3.92 -0.53
CA CYS A 284 -8.68 -2.80 -0.41
C CYS A 284 -10.10 -3.13 -0.88
N HIS A 285 -10.32 -4.32 -1.42
CA HIS A 285 -11.63 -4.87 -1.73
C HIS A 285 -12.09 -5.79 -0.61
N GLY A 286 -13.32 -5.64 -0.14
CA GLY A 286 -13.93 -6.54 0.86
C GLY A 286 -14.17 -7.94 0.31
N GLU A 287 -14.46 -8.03 -0.99
CA GLU A 287 -14.54 -9.26 -1.75
C GLU A 287 -13.14 -9.67 -2.26
N ASN A 288 -12.45 -10.54 -1.56
CA ASN A 288 -11.27 -11.20 -2.11
C ASN A 288 -11.68 -12.48 -2.85
N ASP A 289 -10.92 -12.84 -3.87
CA ASP A 289 -11.10 -14.06 -4.65
C ASP A 289 -10.06 -15.12 -4.28
N ALA A 290 -10.18 -16.30 -4.86
CA ALA A 290 -9.22 -17.38 -4.69
C ALA A 290 -7.82 -16.94 -5.15
N PRO A 291 -6.74 -17.41 -4.46
CA PRO A 291 -5.38 -17.10 -4.88
C PRO A 291 -5.11 -17.57 -6.32
N ILE A 292 -4.44 -16.72 -7.10
CA ILE A 292 -4.04 -17.02 -8.48
C ILE A 292 -2.75 -17.86 -8.56
N LEU A 293 -1.92 -17.80 -7.52
CA LEU A 293 -0.64 -18.52 -7.38
C LEU A 293 -0.55 -19.16 -5.99
N PRO A 294 0.22 -20.24 -5.83
CA PRO A 294 0.50 -20.81 -4.53
C PRO A 294 1.34 -19.87 -3.66
N ASP A 295 1.31 -20.08 -2.35
CA ASP A 295 2.19 -19.39 -1.41
C ASP A 295 3.66 -19.67 -1.75
N ILE A 296 4.46 -18.61 -1.85
CA ILE A 296 5.86 -18.69 -2.30
C ILE A 296 6.82 -18.57 -1.12
N GLY A 297 6.70 -17.52 -0.32
CA GLY A 297 7.60 -17.28 0.79
C GLY A 297 7.68 -15.83 1.23
N MET A 298 8.70 -15.55 2.03
CA MET A 298 8.96 -14.24 2.63
C MET A 298 10.27 -13.70 2.10
N PHE A 299 10.28 -12.41 1.81
CA PHE A 299 11.43 -11.68 1.27
C PHE A 299 11.73 -10.47 2.13
N ALA A 300 13.02 -10.08 2.25
CA ALA A 300 13.44 -8.88 2.96
C ALA A 300 14.64 -8.22 2.29
N SER A 301 14.66 -6.88 2.27
CA SER A 301 15.75 -6.07 1.72
C SER A 301 15.71 -4.65 2.29
N PHE A 302 16.83 -3.94 2.20
CA PHE A 302 16.89 -2.49 2.36
C PHE A 302 16.43 -1.74 1.10
N ASP A 303 16.36 -2.40 -0.04
CA ASP A 303 15.98 -1.83 -1.33
C ASP A 303 14.57 -2.31 -1.72
N PRO A 304 13.55 -1.43 -1.72
CA PRO A 304 12.18 -1.82 -2.04
C PRO A 304 11.99 -2.16 -3.54
N VAL A 305 12.84 -1.63 -4.43
CA VAL A 305 12.77 -1.90 -5.87
C VAL A 305 13.27 -3.31 -6.16
N ALA A 306 14.44 -3.66 -5.61
CA ALA A 306 15.00 -5.00 -5.69
C ALA A 306 14.07 -6.04 -5.06
N LEU A 307 13.44 -5.68 -3.94
CA LEU A 307 12.48 -6.53 -3.24
C LEU A 307 11.26 -6.84 -4.11
N ASP A 308 10.62 -5.81 -4.68
CA ASP A 308 9.43 -5.97 -5.52
C ASP A 308 9.78 -6.71 -6.82
N GLN A 309 10.95 -6.45 -7.44
CA GLN A 309 11.42 -7.21 -8.60
C GLN A 309 11.61 -8.70 -8.27
N ALA A 310 12.27 -9.02 -7.15
CA ALA A 310 12.49 -10.41 -6.74
C ALA A 310 11.17 -11.15 -6.45
N CYS A 311 10.22 -10.47 -5.83
CA CYS A 311 8.89 -11.02 -5.58
C CYS A 311 8.10 -11.24 -6.88
N ALA A 312 8.12 -10.28 -7.82
CA ALA A 312 7.47 -10.42 -9.12
C ALA A 312 8.07 -11.58 -9.92
N ASP A 313 9.41 -11.69 -9.98
CA ASP A 313 10.10 -12.80 -10.64
C ASP A 313 9.75 -14.17 -10.05
N ALA A 314 9.54 -14.23 -8.72
CA ALA A 314 9.12 -15.45 -8.05
C ALA A 314 7.66 -15.81 -8.40
N CYS A 315 6.76 -14.81 -8.46
CA CYS A 315 5.38 -15.00 -8.90
C CYS A 315 5.31 -15.49 -10.35
N LEU A 316 6.06 -14.87 -11.28
CA LEU A 316 6.05 -15.25 -12.69
C LEU A 316 6.60 -16.65 -12.95
N LYS A 317 7.40 -17.21 -12.03
CA LYS A 317 7.93 -18.59 -12.08
C LYS A 317 7.00 -19.61 -11.46
N ALA A 318 6.03 -19.17 -10.65
CA ALA A 318 5.11 -20.08 -9.96
C ALA A 318 4.08 -20.67 -10.94
N ALA A 319 3.59 -21.89 -10.67
CA ALA A 319 2.54 -22.48 -11.49
C ALA A 319 1.18 -21.81 -11.15
N PRO A 320 0.38 -21.40 -12.14
CA PRO A 320 -0.95 -20.85 -11.91
C PRO A 320 -1.87 -21.87 -11.22
N ILE A 321 -2.76 -21.38 -10.35
CA ILE A 321 -3.82 -22.21 -9.77
C ILE A 321 -4.96 -22.32 -10.78
N ALA A 322 -5.31 -23.54 -11.19
CA ALA A 322 -6.29 -23.78 -12.25
C ALA A 322 -7.69 -23.23 -11.92
N ASN A 323 -8.13 -23.37 -10.65
CA ASN A 323 -9.43 -22.87 -10.18
C ASN A 323 -9.24 -21.47 -9.56
N SER A 324 -8.85 -20.50 -10.40
CA SER A 324 -8.64 -19.10 -10.04
C SER A 324 -8.88 -18.21 -11.27
N GLN A 325 -9.00 -16.90 -11.10
CA GLN A 325 -9.15 -15.95 -12.20
C GLN A 325 -8.05 -16.14 -13.27
N LEU A 326 -6.80 -16.29 -12.87
CA LEU A 326 -5.68 -16.54 -13.80
C LEU A 326 -5.85 -17.87 -14.54
N GLY A 327 -6.17 -18.96 -13.82
CA GLY A 327 -6.38 -20.27 -14.42
C GLY A 327 -7.56 -20.32 -15.39
N GLU A 328 -8.65 -19.61 -15.07
CA GLU A 328 -9.81 -19.47 -15.94
C GLU A 328 -9.44 -18.71 -17.22
N HIS A 329 -8.75 -17.57 -17.12
CA HIS A 329 -8.30 -16.82 -18.28
C HIS A 329 -7.38 -17.65 -19.19
N LEU A 330 -6.39 -18.30 -18.64
CA LEU A 330 -5.44 -19.13 -19.41
C LEU A 330 -6.11 -20.33 -20.09
N SER A 331 -7.25 -20.81 -19.58
CA SER A 331 -8.01 -21.91 -20.16
C SER A 331 -9.04 -21.49 -21.19
N GLN A 332 -9.33 -20.18 -21.34
CA GLN A 332 -10.35 -19.69 -22.28
C GLN A 332 -9.89 -19.84 -23.73
N PRO A 333 -10.72 -20.43 -24.62
CA PRO A 333 -10.40 -20.47 -26.05
C PRO A 333 -10.21 -19.07 -26.63
N GLY A 334 -9.07 -18.85 -27.27
CA GLY A 334 -8.73 -17.55 -27.89
C GLY A 334 -8.15 -16.50 -26.95
N TRP A 335 -7.91 -16.83 -25.68
CA TRP A 335 -7.18 -15.93 -24.77
C TRP A 335 -5.76 -15.69 -25.29
N HIS A 336 -5.37 -14.43 -25.33
CA HIS A 336 -4.00 -14.06 -25.67
C HIS A 336 -3.14 -14.13 -24.41
N CYS A 337 -2.34 -15.19 -24.27
CA CYS A 337 -1.42 -15.34 -23.14
C CYS A 337 -0.24 -14.37 -23.26
N HIS A 338 -0.07 -13.52 -22.26
CA HIS A 338 1.02 -12.52 -22.20
C HIS A 338 2.30 -13.10 -21.63
N HIS A 339 2.30 -14.35 -21.13
CA HIS A 339 3.37 -14.94 -20.33
C HIS A 339 3.74 -14.11 -19.09
N ASP A 340 2.76 -13.41 -18.55
CA ASP A 340 2.85 -12.55 -17.39
C ASP A 340 1.59 -12.75 -16.54
N HIS A 341 1.73 -13.41 -15.41
CA HIS A 341 0.59 -13.80 -14.56
C HIS A 341 -0.25 -12.61 -14.09
N PHE A 342 0.39 -11.45 -13.92
CA PHE A 342 -0.32 -10.22 -13.55
C PHE A 342 -1.13 -9.67 -14.74
N LYS A 343 -0.54 -9.62 -15.94
CA LYS A 343 -1.24 -9.23 -17.17
C LYS A 343 -2.28 -10.25 -17.60
N ASP A 344 -2.02 -11.53 -17.40
CA ASP A 344 -2.99 -12.58 -17.71
C ASP A 344 -4.16 -12.58 -16.71
N SER A 345 -3.97 -12.07 -15.48
CA SER A 345 -5.07 -11.81 -14.55
C SER A 345 -5.81 -10.51 -14.88
N ASN A 346 -5.09 -9.42 -15.15
CA ASN A 346 -5.61 -8.07 -15.38
C ASN A 346 -4.93 -7.43 -16.61
N PRO A 347 -5.46 -7.57 -17.84
CA PRO A 347 -4.74 -7.24 -19.09
C PRO A 347 -4.34 -5.77 -19.27
N ASN A 348 -5.05 -4.85 -18.61
CA ASN A 348 -4.85 -3.40 -18.79
C ASN A 348 -3.90 -2.77 -17.76
N ILE A 349 -2.81 -3.47 -17.44
CA ILE A 349 -1.82 -3.03 -16.44
C ILE A 349 -0.43 -2.83 -17.05
N GLU A 350 0.39 -2.00 -16.41
CA GLU A 350 1.79 -1.76 -16.79
C GLU A 350 2.70 -1.72 -15.55
N TRP A 351 2.67 -2.80 -14.75
CA TRP A 351 3.36 -2.88 -13.45
C TRP A 351 4.86 -2.56 -13.48
N GLN A 352 5.52 -2.82 -14.63
CA GLN A 352 6.93 -2.49 -14.83
C GLN A 352 7.19 -0.98 -14.71
N ALA A 353 6.21 -0.13 -15.05
CA ALA A 353 6.32 1.32 -14.95
C ALA A 353 6.63 1.80 -13.52
N THR A 354 6.11 1.10 -12.51
CA THR A 354 6.42 1.39 -11.09
C THR A 354 7.92 1.18 -10.82
N LEU A 355 8.47 0.03 -11.24
CA LEU A 355 9.88 -0.32 -10.99
C LEU A 355 10.84 0.53 -11.83
N ASP A 356 10.49 0.80 -13.08
CA ASP A 356 11.29 1.64 -13.99
C ASP A 356 11.40 3.06 -13.45
N GLN A 357 10.29 3.65 -12.99
CA GLN A 357 10.31 4.98 -12.39
C GLN A 357 11.09 4.99 -11.08
N ALA A 358 10.89 3.98 -10.22
CA ALA A 358 11.57 3.87 -8.94
C ALA A 358 13.11 3.78 -9.11
N GLU A 359 13.59 2.97 -10.06
CA GLU A 359 15.01 2.89 -10.39
C GLU A 359 15.52 4.20 -10.98
N LYS A 360 14.78 4.81 -11.91
CA LYS A 360 15.13 6.07 -12.57
C LYS A 360 15.36 7.23 -11.61
N ILE A 361 14.50 7.36 -10.59
CA ILE A 361 14.60 8.44 -9.58
C ILE A 361 15.57 8.12 -8.44
N GLY A 362 16.17 6.93 -8.42
CA GLY A 362 17.16 6.53 -7.43
C GLY A 362 16.58 6.00 -6.11
N LEU A 363 15.35 5.49 -6.11
CA LEU A 363 14.78 4.81 -4.93
C LEU A 363 15.51 3.48 -4.64
N GLY A 364 15.97 2.78 -5.67
CA GLY A 364 16.68 1.51 -5.57
C GLY A 364 17.07 1.00 -6.96
N THR A 365 17.36 -0.31 -7.07
CA THR A 365 17.69 -0.94 -8.36
C THR A 365 16.88 -2.22 -8.59
N ARG A 366 16.54 -2.49 -9.84
CA ARG A 366 15.89 -3.75 -10.25
C ARG A 366 16.86 -4.94 -10.26
N GLN A 367 18.17 -4.68 -10.20
CA GLN A 367 19.19 -5.73 -10.18
C GLN A 367 19.41 -6.23 -8.77
N TYR A 368 19.26 -7.53 -8.53
CA TYR A 368 19.40 -8.12 -7.22
C TYR A 368 20.19 -9.43 -7.21
N GLU A 369 20.73 -9.76 -6.04
CA GLU A 369 21.22 -11.08 -5.68
C GLU A 369 20.26 -11.70 -4.65
N LEU A 370 19.73 -12.88 -4.94
CA LEU A 370 18.81 -13.59 -4.04
C LEU A 370 19.59 -14.51 -3.10
N LYS A 371 19.53 -14.24 -1.80
CA LYS A 371 20.13 -15.09 -0.75
C LYS A 371 19.05 -15.90 -0.03
N ARG A 372 19.09 -17.22 -0.18
CA ARG A 372 18.21 -18.15 0.55
C ARG A 372 18.75 -18.42 1.95
N ILE A 373 17.84 -18.46 2.94
CA ILE A 373 18.15 -18.78 4.34
C ILE A 373 17.24 -19.90 4.86
#